data_0db55e6373c2a30a1f06d66b9a149a56
#
_entry.id   0db55e6373c2a30a1f06d66b9a149a56
#
_cell.length_a   1.000
_cell.length_b   1.000
_cell.length_c   1.000
_cell.angle_alpha   90.00
_cell.angle_beta   90.00
_cell.angle_gamma   90.00
#
_symmetry.space_group_name_H-M   'P 1'
#
loop_
_entity.id
_entity.type
_entity.pdbx_description
1 polymer ?
#
loop_
_entity_poly.entity_id
_entity_poly.type
_entity_poly.pdbx_seq_one_letter_code
_entity_poly.pdbx_strand_id
1 'polypeptide(L)'
;MSSLTEYHILNLGAGVQSTALYLMACTGEIHAIDHAIFADTGEEPGAVYKHLEWLKSLNGPPIMVRSAGKLGDDLRRGRNTTGGRFAAIPCFTQAEAGAEVGRTRRQCSKEYKTEVIERAIRRDVLGLDPRKRIPKGTHVSQYFGISWDERSRASRTRP
;
A
#
# COMPACT_ATOMS: atom_id res chain seq x y z
N MET A 1 -2.70 -8.41 -33.81
CA MET A 1 -1.87 -7.47 -33.05
C MET A 1 -2.47 -7.42 -31.64
N SER A 2 -1.78 -7.95 -30.63
CA SER A 2 -2.26 -7.88 -29.23
C SER A 2 -2.12 -6.44 -28.79
N SER A 3 -3.24 -5.76 -28.50
CA SER A 3 -3.22 -4.40 -27.94
C SER A 3 -2.54 -4.45 -26.59
N LEU A 4 -1.54 -3.63 -26.38
CA LEU A 4 -0.95 -3.40 -25.06
C LEU A 4 -1.99 -2.69 -24.20
N THR A 5 -2.38 -3.31 -23.10
CA THR A 5 -3.25 -2.66 -22.10
C THR A 5 -2.37 -2.20 -20.95
N GLU A 6 -2.34 -0.90 -20.69
CA GLU A 6 -1.55 -0.30 -19.63
C GLU A 6 -2.46 0.28 -18.56
N TYR A 7 -2.10 0.07 -17.31
CA TYR A 7 -2.79 0.60 -16.13
C TYR A 7 -1.80 1.39 -15.28
N HIS A 8 -2.23 2.55 -14.82
CA HIS A 8 -1.45 3.46 -13.97
C HIS A 8 -2.07 3.53 -12.58
N ILE A 9 -1.38 2.99 -11.58
CA ILE A 9 -1.90 2.85 -10.22
C ILE A 9 -1.05 3.67 -9.26
N LEU A 10 -1.68 4.58 -8.53
CA LEU A 10 -1.03 5.30 -7.44
C LEU A 10 -1.19 4.53 -6.12
N ASN A 11 -0.06 4.18 -5.50
CA ASN A 11 -0.03 3.66 -4.14
C ASN A 11 -0.20 4.83 -3.16
N LEU A 12 -1.45 5.08 -2.75
CA LEU A 12 -1.82 6.21 -1.93
C LEU A 12 -1.63 5.88 -0.44
N GLY A 13 -0.57 6.39 0.18
CA GLY A 13 -0.34 6.24 1.61
C GLY A 13 -0.96 7.37 2.46
N ALA A 14 -1.64 8.33 1.83
CA ALA A 14 -2.16 9.57 2.44
C ALA A 14 -1.12 10.38 3.24
N GLY A 15 0.16 10.17 2.99
CA GLY A 15 1.26 11.01 3.44
C GLY A 15 1.57 12.11 2.42
N VAL A 16 2.50 13.03 2.76
CA VAL A 16 2.83 14.22 1.95
C VAL A 16 3.17 13.85 0.50
N GLN A 17 4.07 12.90 0.28
CA GLN A 17 4.57 12.58 -1.06
C GLN A 17 3.48 11.95 -1.95
N SER A 18 2.70 11.01 -1.41
CA SER A 18 1.62 10.37 -2.16
C SER A 18 0.44 11.29 -2.39
N THR A 19 0.18 12.23 -1.46
CA THR A 19 -0.80 13.31 -1.65
C THR A 19 -0.37 14.25 -2.77
N ALA A 20 0.90 14.65 -2.81
CA ALA A 20 1.42 15.50 -3.89
C ALA A 20 1.19 14.84 -5.26
N LEU A 21 1.55 13.55 -5.41
CA LEU A 21 1.29 12.82 -6.66
C LEU A 21 -0.19 12.74 -7.01
N TYR A 22 -1.07 12.54 -6.02
CA TYR A 22 -2.51 12.53 -6.25
C TYR A 22 -3.02 13.89 -6.76
N LEU A 23 -2.57 15.00 -6.15
CA LEU A 23 -2.94 16.35 -6.58
C LEU A 23 -2.41 16.66 -7.98
N MET A 24 -1.17 16.28 -8.29
CA MET A 24 -0.60 16.41 -9.63
C MET A 24 -1.38 15.60 -10.67
N ALA A 25 -1.92 14.44 -10.29
CA ALA A 25 -2.80 13.69 -11.16
C ALA A 25 -4.15 14.40 -11.38
N CYS A 26 -4.70 15.04 -10.33
CA CYS A 26 -5.93 15.86 -10.45
C CYS A 26 -5.76 17.05 -11.39
N THR A 27 -4.57 17.66 -11.43
CA THR A 27 -4.26 18.83 -12.27
C THR A 27 -3.72 18.47 -13.65
N GLY A 28 -3.46 17.18 -13.91
CA GLY A 28 -2.88 16.73 -15.17
C GLY A 28 -1.39 17.00 -15.32
N GLU A 29 -0.69 17.31 -14.24
CA GLU A 29 0.76 17.57 -14.24
C GLU A 29 1.59 16.28 -14.37
N ILE A 30 1.00 15.14 -14.11
CA ILE A 30 1.62 13.81 -14.32
C ILE A 30 0.72 12.96 -15.21
N HIS A 31 1.23 11.79 -15.59
CA HIS A 31 0.48 10.79 -16.35
C HIS A 31 -0.89 10.51 -15.70
N ALA A 32 -1.90 10.30 -16.51
CA ALA A 32 -3.23 9.96 -16.02
C ALA A 32 -3.16 8.69 -15.14
N ILE A 33 -3.67 8.77 -13.94
CA ILE A 33 -3.75 7.67 -12.98
C ILE A 33 -5.15 7.06 -13.09
N ASP A 34 -5.25 5.75 -13.35
CA ASP A 34 -6.52 5.05 -13.45
C ASP A 34 -7.18 4.86 -12.08
N HIS A 35 -6.37 4.50 -11.08
CA HIS A 35 -6.83 4.30 -9.70
C HIS A 35 -5.76 4.68 -8.68
N ALA A 36 -6.19 5.28 -7.57
CA ALA A 36 -5.38 5.40 -6.38
C ALA A 36 -5.83 4.36 -5.35
N ILE A 37 -4.91 3.58 -4.79
CA ILE A 37 -5.24 2.50 -3.84
C ILE A 37 -4.67 2.85 -2.47
N PHE A 38 -5.55 2.97 -1.47
CA PHE A 38 -5.21 3.14 -0.07
C PHE A 38 -5.38 1.81 0.66
N ALA A 39 -4.26 1.28 1.19
CA ALA A 39 -4.28 0.08 2.02
C ALA A 39 -4.47 0.48 3.49
N ASP A 40 -5.69 0.29 3.99
CA ASP A 40 -6.08 0.62 5.35
C ASP A 40 -5.69 -0.50 6.32
N THR A 41 -4.86 -0.15 7.30
CA THR A 41 -4.44 -1.06 8.38
C THR A 41 -5.46 -1.11 9.53
N GLY A 42 -6.45 -0.21 9.53
CA GLY A 42 -7.40 -0.01 10.62
C GLY A 42 -6.80 0.68 11.86
N GLU A 43 -5.55 1.15 11.77
CA GLU A 43 -4.79 1.78 12.87
C GLU A 43 -4.14 3.10 12.43
N GLU A 44 -4.62 3.70 11.35
CA GLU A 44 -4.14 5.02 10.95
C GLU A 44 -4.73 6.11 11.88
N PRO A 45 -3.99 7.18 12.16
CA PRO A 45 -4.51 8.30 12.96
C PRO A 45 -5.80 8.89 12.34
N GLY A 46 -6.70 9.38 13.18
CA GLY A 46 -7.97 9.98 12.71
C GLY A 46 -7.79 11.13 11.71
N ALA A 47 -6.68 11.86 11.79
CA ALA A 47 -6.32 12.90 10.81
C ALA A 47 -6.10 12.33 9.41
N VAL A 48 -5.54 11.12 9.29
CA VAL A 48 -5.31 10.44 8.01
C VAL A 48 -6.65 10.10 7.35
N TYR A 49 -7.62 9.61 8.12
CA TYR A 49 -8.96 9.32 7.58
C TYR A 49 -9.68 10.58 7.12
N LYS A 50 -9.60 11.68 7.90
CA LYS A 50 -10.16 12.98 7.49
C LYS A 50 -9.50 13.50 6.21
N HIS A 51 -8.19 13.37 6.11
CA HIS A 51 -7.44 13.73 4.91
C HIS A 51 -7.84 12.87 3.71
N LEU A 52 -8.03 11.57 3.90
CA LEU A 52 -8.49 10.66 2.85
C LEU A 52 -9.89 11.03 2.33
N GLU A 53 -10.81 11.40 3.22
CA GLU A 53 -12.15 11.87 2.82
C GLU A 53 -12.07 13.19 2.03
N TRP A 54 -11.18 14.09 2.42
CA TRP A 54 -10.92 15.30 1.64
C TRP A 54 -10.37 14.96 0.25
N LEU A 55 -9.39 14.06 0.13
CA LEU A 55 -8.89 13.63 -1.18
C LEU A 55 -9.99 13.03 -2.06
N LYS A 56 -10.87 12.22 -1.49
CA LYS A 56 -12.04 11.66 -2.21
C LYS A 56 -13.02 12.72 -2.71
N SER A 57 -13.09 13.88 -2.06
CA SER A 57 -13.96 14.97 -2.48
C SER A 57 -13.43 15.75 -3.68
N LEU A 58 -12.17 15.55 -4.06
CA LEU A 58 -11.55 16.18 -5.22
C LEU A 58 -11.98 15.48 -6.51
N ASN A 59 -12.02 16.24 -7.60
CA ASN A 59 -12.26 15.67 -8.94
C ASN A 59 -10.97 15.07 -9.50
N GLY A 60 -10.58 13.92 -8.97
CA GLY A 60 -9.34 13.23 -9.31
C GLY A 60 -9.54 11.74 -9.59
N PRO A 61 -8.44 10.99 -9.71
CA PRO A 61 -8.49 9.54 -9.88
C PRO A 61 -9.33 8.86 -8.78
N PRO A 62 -10.14 7.84 -9.11
CA PRO A 62 -10.95 7.14 -8.12
C PRO A 62 -10.08 6.50 -7.04
N ILE A 63 -10.41 6.74 -5.77
CA ILE A 63 -9.68 6.19 -4.62
C ILE A 63 -10.37 4.91 -4.15
N MET A 64 -9.65 3.79 -4.23
CA MET A 64 -10.08 2.51 -3.68
C MET A 64 -9.44 2.30 -2.30
N VAL A 65 -10.27 2.07 -1.28
CA VAL A 65 -9.82 1.69 0.06
C VAL A 65 -9.93 0.19 0.20
N ARG A 66 -8.83 -0.47 0.57
CA ARG A 66 -8.77 -1.92 0.78
C ARG A 66 -8.06 -2.23 2.08
N SER A 67 -8.48 -3.30 2.75
CA SER A 67 -7.92 -3.72 4.03
C SER A 67 -7.71 -5.23 4.08
N ALA A 68 -6.73 -5.66 4.85
CA ALA A 68 -6.53 -7.07 5.22
C ALA A 68 -7.12 -7.40 6.60
N GLY A 69 -7.76 -6.45 7.24
CA GLY A 69 -8.23 -6.51 8.62
C GLY A 69 -7.58 -5.44 9.49
N LYS A 70 -7.86 -5.47 10.79
CA LYS A 70 -7.32 -4.51 11.74
C LYS A 70 -6.03 -5.03 12.35
N LEU A 71 -4.92 -4.37 12.05
CA LEU A 71 -3.59 -4.72 12.55
C LEU A 71 -3.54 -4.79 14.09
N GLY A 72 -4.18 -3.85 14.79
CA GLY A 72 -4.21 -3.83 16.25
C GLY A 72 -4.95 -5.00 16.87
N ASP A 73 -6.03 -5.45 16.25
CA ASP A 73 -6.77 -6.63 16.71
C ASP A 73 -5.97 -7.91 16.51
N ASP A 74 -5.29 -8.04 15.37
CA ASP A 74 -4.42 -9.19 15.07
C ASP A 74 -3.22 -9.23 16.01
N LEU A 75 -2.63 -8.08 16.34
CA LEU A 75 -1.57 -7.97 17.34
C LEU A 75 -2.03 -8.42 18.72
N ARG A 76 -3.21 -7.99 19.18
CA ARG A 76 -3.77 -8.38 20.49
C ARG A 76 -4.06 -9.89 20.53
N ARG A 77 -4.47 -10.48 19.42
CA ARG A 77 -4.70 -11.93 19.29
C ARG A 77 -3.40 -12.74 19.12
N GLY A 78 -2.27 -12.07 18.93
CA GLY A 78 -1.00 -12.71 18.65
C GLY A 78 -0.94 -13.44 17.30
N ARG A 79 -1.80 -13.06 16.34
CA ARG A 79 -1.92 -13.73 15.03
C ARG A 79 -1.88 -12.71 13.90
N ASN A 80 -1.34 -13.10 12.75
CA ASN A 80 -1.37 -12.31 11.53
C ASN A 80 -2.68 -12.53 10.75
N THR A 81 -2.82 -11.88 9.58
CA THR A 81 -4.00 -11.99 8.69
C THR A 81 -4.36 -13.42 8.29
N THR A 82 -3.40 -14.33 8.25
CA THR A 82 -3.61 -15.75 7.92
C THR A 82 -3.86 -16.64 9.14
N GLY A 83 -3.70 -16.09 10.35
CA GLY A 83 -3.81 -16.82 11.61
C GLY A 83 -2.66 -17.79 11.89
N GLY A 84 -1.68 -17.89 10.99
CA GLY A 84 -0.60 -18.90 11.05
C GLY A 84 0.63 -18.48 11.83
N ARG A 85 0.79 -17.21 12.17
CA ARG A 85 1.96 -16.69 12.87
C ARG A 85 1.64 -15.41 13.63
N PHE A 86 2.57 -14.97 14.47
CA PHE A 86 2.46 -13.68 15.16
C PHE A 86 2.51 -12.51 14.17
N ALA A 87 1.62 -11.53 14.35
CA ALA A 87 1.63 -10.28 13.59
C ALA A 87 2.79 -9.39 14.08
N ALA A 88 3.91 -9.37 13.33
CA ALA A 88 5.09 -8.64 13.74
C ALA A 88 5.03 -7.19 13.27
N ILE A 89 5.06 -6.27 14.24
CA ILE A 89 5.39 -4.86 14.06
C ILE A 89 6.87 -4.63 14.40
N PRO A 90 7.51 -3.56 13.89
CA PRO A 90 8.87 -3.23 14.28
C PRO A 90 8.88 -2.74 15.74
N CYS A 91 9.36 -3.56 16.63
CA CYS A 91 9.60 -3.21 18.03
C CYS A 91 10.98 -3.69 18.47
N PHE A 92 11.54 -3.03 19.45
CA PHE A 92 12.73 -3.50 20.13
C PHE A 92 12.33 -4.51 21.19
N THR A 93 13.11 -5.57 21.33
CA THR A 93 12.91 -6.63 22.32
C THR A 93 14.15 -6.77 23.15
N GLN A 94 13.98 -6.96 24.45
CA GLN A 94 15.06 -7.22 25.40
C GLN A 94 14.58 -8.31 26.36
N ALA A 95 15.33 -9.40 26.43
CA ALA A 95 14.92 -10.55 27.25
C ALA A 95 15.01 -10.23 28.74
N GLU A 96 16.07 -9.52 29.15
CA GLU A 96 16.32 -9.10 30.52
C GLU A 96 16.99 -7.73 30.51
N ALA A 97 16.96 -7.00 31.62
CA ALA A 97 17.64 -5.73 31.78
C ALA A 97 19.15 -5.92 31.57
N GLY A 98 19.73 -5.15 30.61
CA GLY A 98 21.15 -5.25 30.24
C GLY A 98 21.48 -6.29 29.17
N ALA A 99 20.53 -7.13 28.73
CA ALA A 99 20.74 -8.03 27.60
C ALA A 99 20.79 -7.27 26.27
N GLU A 100 21.32 -7.92 25.23
CA GLU A 100 21.38 -7.35 23.89
C GLU A 100 19.96 -7.04 23.37
N VAL A 101 19.81 -5.85 22.77
CA VAL A 101 18.53 -5.39 22.22
C VAL A 101 18.31 -6.00 20.83
N GLY A 102 17.32 -6.87 20.74
CA GLY A 102 16.84 -7.41 19.47
C GLY A 102 15.85 -6.47 18.78
N ARG A 103 15.57 -6.73 17.51
CA ARG A 103 14.53 -6.01 16.74
C ARG A 103 13.68 -6.99 15.97
N THR A 104 12.36 -6.86 16.11
CA THR A 104 11.42 -7.66 15.31
C THR A 104 11.37 -7.21 13.87
N ARG A 105 11.03 -8.14 12.97
CA ARG A 105 10.90 -7.83 11.53
C ARG A 105 9.65 -7.01 11.27
N ARG A 106 9.75 -6.05 10.34
CA ARG A 106 8.63 -5.23 9.88
C ARG A 106 7.76 -6.01 8.87
N GLN A 107 6.90 -6.90 9.35
CA GLN A 107 6.02 -7.71 8.50
C GLN A 107 4.70 -7.01 8.20
N CYS A 108 4.23 -6.12 9.07
CA CYS A 108 3.00 -5.36 8.90
C CYS A 108 2.92 -4.60 7.56
N SER A 109 4.03 -4.02 7.09
CA SER A 109 4.05 -3.31 5.81
C SER A 109 3.80 -4.23 4.63
N LYS A 110 4.32 -5.46 4.66
CA LYS A 110 4.08 -6.44 3.60
C LYS A 110 2.63 -6.90 3.61
N GLU A 111 2.16 -7.42 4.72
CA GLU A 111 0.86 -8.08 4.84
C GLU A 111 -0.33 -7.11 4.76
N TYR A 112 -0.22 -5.94 5.40
CA TYR A 112 -1.33 -4.98 5.50
C TYR A 112 -1.26 -3.85 4.47
N LYS A 113 -0.14 -3.69 3.74
CA LYS A 113 -0.02 -2.67 2.68
C LYS A 113 0.32 -3.29 1.33
N THR A 114 1.50 -3.87 1.13
CA THR A 114 1.94 -4.36 -0.19
C THR A 114 1.01 -5.43 -0.76
N GLU A 115 0.76 -6.50 -0.01
CA GLU A 115 -0.10 -7.61 -0.48
C GLU A 115 -1.57 -7.19 -0.66
N VAL A 116 -2.04 -6.19 0.09
CA VAL A 116 -3.38 -5.61 -0.07
C VAL A 116 -3.49 -4.90 -1.40
N ILE A 117 -2.50 -4.06 -1.73
CA ILE A 117 -2.46 -3.32 -3.00
C ILE A 117 -2.33 -4.29 -4.18
N GLU A 118 -1.40 -5.24 -4.13
CA GLU A 118 -1.24 -6.27 -5.17
C GLU A 118 -2.53 -7.05 -5.41
N ARG A 119 -3.23 -7.41 -4.35
CA ARG A 119 -4.51 -8.11 -4.41
C ARG A 119 -5.60 -7.25 -5.03
N ALA A 120 -5.66 -5.96 -4.67
CA ALA A 120 -6.60 -5.01 -5.25
C ALA A 120 -6.32 -4.81 -6.75
N ILE A 121 -5.07 -4.63 -7.16
CA ILE A 121 -4.70 -4.52 -8.57
C ILE A 121 -5.18 -5.76 -9.33
N ARG A 122 -4.89 -6.95 -8.84
CA ARG A 122 -5.25 -8.19 -9.54
C ARG A 122 -6.76 -8.41 -9.65
N ARG A 123 -7.50 -8.19 -8.56
CA ARG A 123 -8.93 -8.52 -8.47
C ARG A 123 -9.82 -7.38 -8.95
N ASP A 124 -9.55 -6.17 -8.47
CA ASP A 124 -10.47 -5.06 -8.64
C ASP A 124 -10.18 -4.26 -9.92
N VAL A 125 -8.88 -4.13 -10.29
CA VAL A 125 -8.50 -3.42 -11.52
C VAL A 125 -8.47 -4.38 -12.71
N LEU A 126 -7.78 -5.52 -12.58
CA LEU A 126 -7.61 -6.47 -13.70
C LEU A 126 -8.72 -7.53 -13.79
N GLY A 127 -9.63 -7.60 -12.82
CA GLY A 127 -10.73 -8.58 -12.80
C GLY A 127 -10.27 -10.04 -12.76
N LEU A 128 -9.09 -10.31 -12.22
CA LEU A 128 -8.49 -11.64 -12.25
C LEU A 128 -8.85 -12.46 -11.00
N ASP A 129 -9.17 -13.71 -11.19
CA ASP A 129 -9.25 -14.68 -10.09
C ASP A 129 -7.87 -14.85 -9.41
N PRO A 130 -7.82 -15.22 -8.13
CA PRO A 130 -6.57 -15.27 -7.35
C PRO A 130 -5.45 -16.12 -7.94
N ARG A 131 -5.79 -17.14 -8.71
CA ARG A 131 -4.84 -18.11 -9.30
C ARG A 131 -4.53 -17.85 -10.78
N LYS A 132 -5.24 -16.92 -11.42
CA LYS A 132 -4.98 -16.61 -12.84
C LYS A 132 -3.73 -15.75 -13.00
N ARG A 133 -2.94 -16.03 -14.02
CA ARG A 133 -1.80 -15.19 -14.40
C ARG A 133 -2.30 -13.91 -15.07
N ILE A 134 -1.52 -12.84 -14.94
CA ILE A 134 -1.77 -11.60 -15.68
C ILE A 134 -1.62 -11.92 -17.18
N PRO A 135 -2.59 -11.52 -18.02
CA PRO A 135 -2.54 -11.77 -19.46
C PRO A 135 -1.29 -11.14 -20.10
N LYS A 136 -0.73 -11.81 -21.10
CA LYS A 136 0.37 -11.24 -21.88
C LYS A 136 -0.07 -9.92 -22.52
N GLY A 137 0.82 -8.92 -22.49
CA GLY A 137 0.53 -7.59 -23.02
C GLY A 137 -0.20 -6.65 -22.04
N THR A 138 -0.48 -7.11 -20.81
CA THR A 138 -0.98 -6.23 -19.75
C THR A 138 0.20 -5.68 -18.95
N HIS A 139 0.32 -4.36 -18.87
CA HIS A 139 1.32 -3.66 -18.08
C HIS A 139 0.63 -2.90 -16.94
N VAL A 140 1.22 -2.94 -15.74
CA VAL A 140 0.75 -2.17 -14.58
C VAL A 140 1.91 -1.34 -14.06
N SER A 141 1.80 -0.03 -14.27
CA SER A 141 2.74 0.95 -13.74
C SER A 141 2.27 1.41 -12.37
N GLN A 142 3.09 1.20 -11.34
CA GLN A 142 2.79 1.62 -9.97
C GLN A 142 3.59 2.86 -9.59
N TYR A 143 2.91 3.88 -9.10
CA TYR A 143 3.49 5.15 -8.65
C TYR A 143 3.61 5.17 -7.14
N PHE A 144 4.79 5.54 -6.65
CA PHE A 144 5.10 5.63 -5.22
C PHE A 144 5.58 7.03 -4.88
N GLY A 145 4.99 7.62 -3.86
CA GLY A 145 5.47 8.89 -3.30
C GLY A 145 6.76 8.67 -2.51
N ILE A 146 7.90 9.02 -3.10
CA ILE A 146 9.23 8.93 -2.50
C ILE A 146 9.91 10.29 -2.63
N SER A 147 10.30 10.90 -1.49
CA SER A 147 11.08 12.14 -1.50
C SER A 147 12.54 11.88 -1.88
N TRP A 148 13.24 12.94 -2.26
CA TRP A 148 14.66 12.84 -2.60
C TRP A 148 15.50 12.26 -1.47
N ASP A 149 15.19 12.61 -0.23
CA ASP A 149 15.89 12.10 0.97
C ASP A 149 15.70 10.61 1.17
N GLU A 150 14.58 10.06 0.67
CA GLU A 150 14.24 8.65 0.73
C GLU A 150 14.57 7.87 -0.56
N ARG A 151 15.32 8.46 -1.51
CA ARG A 151 15.59 7.85 -2.84
C ARG A 151 16.17 6.43 -2.78
N SER A 152 16.86 6.08 -1.70
CA SER A 152 17.36 4.70 -1.48
C SER A 152 16.23 3.66 -1.39
N ARG A 153 14.98 4.08 -1.14
CA ARG A 153 13.81 3.20 -1.15
C ARG A 153 13.41 2.80 -2.56
N ALA A 154 13.68 3.64 -3.56
CA ALA A 154 13.32 3.37 -4.96
C ALA A 154 13.99 2.10 -5.51
N SER A 155 15.21 1.79 -5.06
CA SER A 155 15.93 0.56 -5.47
C SER A 155 15.28 -0.73 -4.96
N ARG A 156 14.46 -0.65 -3.91
CA ARG A 156 13.76 -1.79 -3.30
C ARG A 156 12.39 -2.06 -3.91
N THR A 157 11.89 -1.14 -4.72
CA THR A 157 10.56 -1.25 -5.38
C THR A 157 10.66 -1.76 -6.82
N ARG A 158 11.87 -2.03 -7.31
CA ARG A 158 12.05 -2.66 -8.62
C ARG A 158 11.66 -4.14 -8.56
N PRO A 159 10.88 -4.63 -9.54
CA PRO A 159 10.53 -6.03 -9.66
C PRO A 159 11.76 -6.93 -9.88
#